data_bb274d4fc852dd08d6d8e31f47cf9558
#
_entry.id   bb274d4fc852dd08d6d8e31f47cf9558
#
_cell.length_a   1.000
_cell.length_b   1.000
_cell.length_c   1.000
_cell.angle_alpha   90.00
_cell.angle_beta   90.00
_cell.angle_gamma   90.00
#
_symmetry.space_group_name_H-M   'P 1'
#
loop_
_entity.id
_entity.type
_entity.pdbx_description
1 polymer ?
#
loop_
_entity_poly.entity_id
_entity_poly.type
_entity_poly.pdbx_seq_one_letter_code
_entity_poly.pdbx_strand_id
1 'polypeptide(L)' 'MNIETIKSVYFVGAGGIGMSALVRYFLFKGKVVAGYDRTPTPLTETLIAEGAQIHYEENIDLIPETCKDKERTIVVFTPA' A
#
# COMPACT_ATOMS: atom_id res chain seq x y z
N MET A 1 7.17 4.19 -17.22
CA MET A 1 7.37 3.29 -16.08
C MET A 1 6.92 1.88 -16.44
N ASN A 2 7.75 0.90 -16.22
CA ASN A 2 7.41 -0.48 -16.51
C ASN A 2 6.99 -1.18 -15.21
N ILE A 3 5.76 -1.66 -15.16
CA ILE A 3 5.21 -2.26 -13.96
C ILE A 3 5.96 -3.55 -13.56
N GLU A 4 6.61 -4.21 -14.51
CA GLU A 4 7.39 -5.41 -14.22
C GLU A 4 8.63 -5.12 -13.39
N THR A 5 9.17 -3.91 -13.46
CA THR A 5 10.33 -3.52 -12.66
C THR A 5 9.94 -3.01 -11.27
N ILE A 6 8.66 -2.73 -11.05
CA ILE A 6 8.16 -2.28 -9.76
C ILE A 6 8.05 -3.48 -8.83
N LYS A 7 8.61 -3.38 -7.64
CA LYS A 7 8.61 -4.42 -6.62
C LYS A 7 7.59 -4.16 -5.51
N SER A 8 7.34 -2.91 -5.23
CA SER A 8 6.52 -2.50 -4.09
C SER A 8 5.59 -1.36 -4.46
N VAL A 9 4.46 -1.30 -3.77
CA VAL A 9 3.51 -0.20 -3.89
C VAL A 9 3.15 0.26 -2.48
N TYR A 10 3.26 1.55 -2.23
CA TYR A 10 2.92 2.14 -0.94
C TYR A 10 1.74 3.08 -1.10
N PHE A 11 0.70 2.85 -0.32
CA PHE A 11 -0.54 3.62 -0.39
C PHE A 11 -0.64 4.59 0.78
N VAL A 12 -0.93 5.83 0.48
CA VAL A 12 -1.28 6.83 1.48
C VAL A 12 -2.80 6.96 1.45
N GLY A 13 -3.47 6.56 2.52
CA GLY A 13 -4.92 6.44 2.56
C GLY A 13 -5.40 5.10 2.01
N ALA A 14 -4.78 4.00 2.45
CA ALA A 14 -5.03 2.66 1.89
C ALA A 14 -6.48 2.21 1.98
N GLY A 15 -7.23 2.70 2.97
CA GLY A 15 -8.66 2.39 3.13
C GLY A 15 -9.59 3.33 2.41
N GLY A 16 -9.07 4.24 1.57
CA GLY A 16 -9.90 5.17 0.82
C GLY A 16 -10.79 4.49 -0.21
N ILE A 17 -11.88 5.16 -0.58
CA ILE A 17 -12.78 4.66 -1.61
C ILE A 17 -12.02 4.53 -2.93
N GLY A 18 -12.09 3.37 -3.55
CA GLY A 18 -11.38 3.07 -4.78
C GLY A 18 -9.95 2.59 -4.60
N MET A 19 -9.36 2.81 -3.44
CA MET A 19 -7.98 2.35 -3.19
C MET A 19 -7.90 0.84 -3.02
N SER A 20 -8.93 0.23 -2.44
CA SER A 20 -8.95 -1.22 -2.20
C SER A 20 -8.79 -2.03 -3.48
N ALA A 21 -9.38 -1.58 -4.58
CA ALA A 21 -9.25 -2.27 -5.86
C ALA A 21 -7.81 -2.27 -6.34
N LEU A 22 -7.11 -1.14 -6.19
CA LEU A 22 -5.70 -1.02 -6.56
C LEU A 22 -4.81 -1.86 -5.63
N VAL A 23 -5.08 -1.86 -4.33
CA VAL A 23 -4.35 -2.69 -3.37
C VAL A 23 -4.43 -4.16 -3.81
N ARG A 24 -5.64 -4.64 -4.09
CA ARG A 24 -5.86 -6.03 -4.51
C ARG A 24 -5.20 -6.34 -5.85
N TYR A 25 -5.25 -5.39 -6.79
CA TYR A 25 -4.59 -5.56 -8.07
C TYR A 25 -3.10 -5.82 -7.91
N PHE A 26 -2.42 -5.01 -7.10
CA PHE A 26 -0.98 -5.16 -6.91
C PHE A 26 -0.63 -6.40 -6.09
N LEU A 27 -1.47 -6.77 -5.12
CA LEU A 27 -1.29 -8.04 -4.41
C LEU A 27 -1.39 -9.23 -5.38
N PHE A 28 -2.37 -9.17 -6.27
CA PHE A 28 -2.54 -10.20 -7.30
C PHE A 28 -1.31 -10.29 -8.21
N LYS A 29 -0.68 -9.16 -8.50
CA LYS A 29 0.54 -9.11 -9.31
C LYS A 29 1.79 -9.55 -8.55
N GLY A 30 1.66 -9.95 -7.30
CA GLY A 30 2.80 -10.43 -6.51
C GLY A 30 3.70 -9.33 -5.99
N LYS A 31 3.23 -8.09 -5.96
CA LYS A 31 4.01 -6.98 -5.42
C LYS A 31 3.93 -6.93 -3.90
N VAL A 32 4.94 -6.34 -3.28
CA VAL A 32 4.84 -5.99 -1.86
C VAL A 32 3.93 -4.77 -1.77
N VAL A 33 2.84 -4.89 -1.05
CA VAL A 33 1.88 -3.80 -0.89
C VAL A 33 1.84 -3.37 0.56
N ALA A 34 2.10 -2.10 0.80
CA ALA A 34 2.05 -1.52 2.13
C ALA A 34 1.31 -0.19 2.06
N GLY A 35 0.99 0.35 3.20
CA GLY A 35 0.32 1.64 3.22
C GLY A 35 0.05 2.15 4.61
N TYR A 36 -0.43 3.39 4.62
CA TYR A 36 -0.86 4.08 5.81
C TYR A 36 -2.32 4.44 5.68
N ASP A 37 -3.07 4.28 6.75
CA ASP A 37 -4.40 4.85 6.87
C ASP A 37 -4.56 5.41 8.28
N ARG A 38 -5.34 6.48 8.39
CA ARG A 38 -5.54 7.16 9.67
C ARG A 38 -6.37 6.32 10.63
N THR A 39 -7.30 5.53 10.11
CA THR A 39 -8.32 4.87 10.93
C THR A 39 -8.47 3.40 10.54
N PRO A 40 -8.37 2.48 11.50
CA PRO A 40 -8.72 1.08 11.24
C PRO A 40 -10.19 0.97 10.84
N THR A 41 -10.45 0.21 9.80
CA THR A 41 -11.82 -0.07 9.33
C THR A 41 -11.92 -1.55 8.99
N PRO A 42 -13.15 -2.10 8.87
CA PRO A 42 -13.30 -3.48 8.39
C PRO A 42 -12.61 -3.71 7.05
N LEU A 43 -12.61 -2.70 6.18
CA LEU A 43 -11.95 -2.80 4.88
C LEU A 43 -10.42 -2.91 5.03
N THR A 44 -9.79 -2.04 5.82
CA THR A 44 -8.34 -2.10 6.01
C THR A 44 -7.94 -3.42 6.66
N GLU A 45 -8.72 -3.92 7.61
CA GLU A 45 -8.46 -5.21 8.24
C GLU A 45 -8.56 -6.36 7.24
N THR A 46 -9.52 -6.29 6.32
CA THR A 46 -9.65 -7.27 5.25
C THR A 46 -8.44 -7.25 4.33
N LEU A 47 -7.97 -6.06 3.96
CA LEU A 47 -6.79 -5.92 3.10
C LEU A 47 -5.53 -6.46 3.79
N ILE A 48 -5.39 -6.26 5.09
CA ILE A 48 -4.29 -6.84 5.86
C ILE A 48 -4.35 -8.37 5.82
N ALA A 49 -5.54 -8.93 6.00
CA ALA A 49 -5.74 -10.38 5.93
C ALA A 49 -5.39 -10.92 4.54
N GLU A 50 -5.57 -10.12 3.50
CA GLU A 50 -5.25 -10.48 2.12
C GLU A 50 -3.77 -10.32 1.78
N GLY A 51 -2.98 -9.72 2.67
CA GLY A 51 -1.53 -9.62 2.49
C GLY A 51 -0.95 -8.20 2.47
N ALA A 52 -1.78 -7.18 2.56
CA ALA A 52 -1.28 -5.81 2.61
C ALA A 52 -0.71 -5.49 4.01
N GLN A 53 0.36 -4.71 4.03
CA GLN A 53 1.00 -4.28 5.27
C GLN A 53 0.58 -2.84 5.59
N ILE A 54 -0.56 -2.69 6.24
CA ILE A 54 -1.12 -1.37 6.55
C ILE A 54 -0.81 -1.00 7.99
N HIS A 55 -0.29 0.22 8.19
CA HIS A 55 -0.09 0.77 9.52
C HIS A 55 -0.94 2.02 9.71
N TYR A 56 -1.24 2.34 10.98
CA TYR A 56 -2.17 3.42 11.32
C TYR A 56 -1.49 4.60 12.01
N GLU A 57 -0.19 4.50 12.24
CA GLU A 57 0.59 5.57 12.83
C GLU A 57 1.43 6.25 11.76
N GLU A 58 1.52 7.57 11.83
CA GLU A 58 2.40 8.34 10.95
C GLU A 58 3.85 8.18 11.43
N ASN A 59 4.43 7.04 11.13
CA ASN A 59 5.79 6.73 11.54
C ASN A 59 6.53 6.14 10.33
N ILE A 60 7.54 6.88 9.88
CA ILE A 60 8.35 6.48 8.73
C ILE A 60 9.06 5.13 8.96
N ASP A 61 9.34 4.78 10.22
CA ASP A 61 9.98 3.51 10.55
C ASP A 61 9.07 2.31 10.30
N LEU A 62 7.77 2.54 10.16
CA LEU A 62 6.80 1.48 9.85
C LEU A 62 6.70 1.18 8.36
N ILE A 63 7.33 2.00 7.51
CA ILE A 63 7.38 1.75 6.08
C ILE A 63 8.34 0.59 5.82
N PRO A 64 7.91 -0.49 5.14
CA PRO A 64 8.82 -1.59 4.84
C PRO A 64 10.03 -1.13 4.03
N GLU A 65 11.19 -1.74 4.29
CA GLU A 65 12.42 -1.38 3.59
C GLU A 65 12.29 -1.51 2.08
N THR A 66 11.56 -2.50 1.60
CA THR A 66 11.31 -2.67 0.17
C THR A 66 10.61 -1.47 -0.45
N CYS A 67 9.79 -0.77 0.32
CA CYS A 67 9.07 0.42 -0.15
C CYS A 67 9.93 1.68 -0.13
N LYS A 68 11.16 1.60 0.41
CA LYS A 68 12.08 2.72 0.43
C LYS A 68 12.99 2.76 -0.80
N ASP A 69 12.90 1.78 -1.67
CA ASP A 69 13.60 1.75 -2.94
C ASP A 69 12.84 2.59 -3.95
N LYS A 70 13.29 3.81 -4.17
CA LYS A 70 12.62 4.79 -5.02
C LYS A 70 12.47 4.35 -6.47
N GLU A 71 13.39 3.53 -6.96
CA GLU A 71 13.37 3.10 -8.35
C GLU A 71 12.37 1.98 -8.62
N ARG A 72 11.99 1.25 -7.58
CA ARG A 72 11.14 0.06 -7.67
C ARG A 72 9.84 0.17 -6.87
N THR A 73 9.51 1.37 -6.40
CA THR A 73 8.33 1.59 -5.59
C THR A 73 7.45 2.67 -6.20
N ILE A 74 6.17 2.38 -6.28
CA ILE A 74 5.14 3.36 -6.65
C ILE A 74 4.47 3.83 -5.35
N VAL A 75 4.29 5.13 -5.21
CA VAL A 75 3.48 5.69 -4.12
C VAL A 75 2.16 6.14 -4.71
N VAL A 76 1.07 5.63 -4.15
CA VAL A 76 -0.29 5.96 -4.59
C VAL A 76 -0.97 6.74 -3.47
N PHE A 77 -1.52 7.88 -3.81
CA PHE A 77 -2.26 8.71 -2.85
C PHE A 77 -3.40 9.43 -3.56
N THR A 78 -4.38 9.84 -2.78
CA THR A 78 -5.47 10.67 -3.29
C THR A 78 -5.37 12.06 -2.67
N PRO A 79 -5.54 13.12 -3.47
CA PRO A 79 -5.68 14.46 -2.90
C PRO A 79 -7.05 14.55 -2.22
N ALA A 80 -7.04 14.67 -0.92
CA ALA A 80 -8.27 14.74 -0.15
C ALA A 80 -8.37 16.07 0.56
#